data_1ce9e73d9e042d313f1fa253075df974
#
_entry.id   1ce9e73d9e042d313f1fa253075df974
#
_cell.length_a   1.000
_cell.length_b   1.000
_cell.length_c   1.000
_cell.angle_alpha   90.00
_cell.angle_beta   90.00
_cell.angle_gamma   90.00
#
_symmetry.space_group_name_H-M   'P 1'
#
loop_
_entity.id
_entity.type
_entity.pdbx_description
1 polymer ?
#
loop_
_entity_poly.entity_id
_entity_poly.type
_entity_poly.pdbx_seq_one_letter_code
_entity_poly.pdbx_strand_id
1 'polypeptide(L)'
;MHTRLTANMLLIILVLIVGCNNEATTEQSPQPDNVAKVFNNIDDSAVTTWFSLGDKFASGEEASLEDFASLLELPAYKHYSNSNKGSINNHVISNITKYIFQPDEVKDSRGRKHSPKRTDLIENFKYIKSHREQITNLPEQWSDKEYSKQIHDLLKKYLPANLVPNQIELHLMVCELNISYGGGSIVSIDAGLALATPEDKIVNMAAAHCYRVLRPLEFKPYEATTGKSALRQTFSQIRIEAIVSVIEDYPNIYFDYEHPLLSKEDKTRNNYFTTAQFNISRINGMLKQLFISRDSIDEKGATIDDLLRYSRSYQGTGYAMAMLIIDQLGQDRLISSAASNTLFFQAYQEAALTGKATGDLAKLHPFDEEVLADLLTIFPTK
;
A
#
# COMPACT_ATOMS: atom_id res chain seq x y z
N MET A 1 18.08 64.14 20.89
CA MET A 1 18.82 63.08 21.57
C MET A 1 18.66 61.84 20.70
N HIS A 2 19.31 61.80 19.56
CA HIS A 2 19.36 60.73 18.56
C HIS A 2 20.82 60.42 18.30
N THR A 3 21.07 59.24 17.83
CA THR A 3 22.38 58.68 17.41
C THR A 3 23.15 57.95 18.49
N ARG A 4 23.01 56.58 18.43
CA ARG A 4 24.07 55.58 18.67
C ARG A 4 23.44 54.17 18.74
N LEU A 5 23.11 53.58 17.60
CA LEU A 5 22.74 52.13 17.53
C LEU A 5 22.81 51.64 16.08
N THR A 6 23.96 51.82 15.41
CA THR A 6 24.16 51.25 14.04
C THR A 6 25.63 50.90 13.74
N ALA A 7 26.40 50.42 14.73
CA ALA A 7 27.80 50.09 14.47
C ALA A 7 28.22 48.66 14.91
N ASN A 8 27.33 47.84 15.46
CA ASN A 8 27.71 46.48 15.95
C ASN A 8 27.09 45.28 15.23
N MET A 9 26.51 45.49 14.05
CA MET A 9 25.89 44.37 13.29
C MET A 9 26.63 43.98 12.00
N LEU A 10 27.83 44.56 11.76
CA LEU A 10 28.60 44.32 10.53
C LEU A 10 29.93 43.57 10.75
N LEU A 11 30.17 43.05 11.95
CA LEU A 11 31.43 42.34 12.25
C LEU A 11 31.27 40.85 12.56
N ILE A 12 30.11 40.27 12.36
CA ILE A 12 29.86 38.80 12.59
C ILE A 12 29.72 37.99 11.28
N ILE A 13 29.73 38.65 10.12
CA ILE A 13 29.58 37.94 8.82
C ILE A 13 30.91 37.64 8.13
N LEU A 14 32.07 38.07 8.69
CA LEU A 14 33.36 37.90 8.01
C LEU A 14 34.31 36.85 8.62
N VAL A 15 33.87 35.98 9.51
CA VAL A 15 34.71 34.90 10.12
C VAL A 15 34.26 33.48 9.79
N LEU A 16 33.33 33.27 8.86
CA LEU A 16 32.86 31.93 8.49
C LEU A 16 33.20 31.51 7.05
N ILE A 17 34.18 32.15 6.40
CA ILE A 17 34.61 31.76 5.02
C ILE A 17 36.10 31.40 4.96
N VAL A 18 36.67 30.87 6.02
CA VAL A 18 38.01 30.21 5.90
C VAL A 18 37.98 28.96 6.73
N GLY A 19 37.77 27.84 6.08
CA GLY A 19 37.93 26.55 6.75
C GLY A 19 37.07 25.39 6.21
N CYS A 20 36.95 25.23 4.90
CA CYS A 20 36.57 23.94 4.32
C CYS A 20 37.51 23.61 3.19
N ASN A 21 38.71 23.13 3.55
CA ASN A 21 39.43 22.23 2.66
C ASN A 21 38.68 20.91 2.63
N ASN A 22 37.87 20.71 1.61
CA ASN A 22 37.33 19.40 1.25
C ASN A 22 38.50 18.55 0.76
N GLU A 23 39.03 17.68 1.59
CA GLU A 23 39.56 16.41 1.11
C GLU A 23 38.38 15.69 0.46
N ALA A 24 38.43 15.58 -0.85
CA ALA A 24 37.55 14.72 -1.63
C ALA A 24 37.82 13.28 -1.20
N THR A 25 37.09 12.80 -0.21
CA THR A 25 36.90 11.37 -0.02
C THR A 25 36.19 10.88 -1.29
N THR A 26 36.95 10.25 -2.15
CA THR A 26 36.43 9.42 -3.23
C THR A 26 35.49 8.39 -2.58
N GLU A 27 34.20 8.64 -2.61
CA GLU A 27 33.19 7.61 -2.36
C GLU A 27 33.45 6.53 -3.42
N GLN A 28 34.04 5.42 -2.99
CA GLN A 28 34.08 4.22 -3.77
C GLN A 28 32.63 3.85 -4.07
N SER A 29 32.22 3.94 -5.34
CA SER A 29 30.98 3.36 -5.79
C SER A 29 30.96 1.90 -5.34
N PRO A 30 29.87 1.41 -4.74
CA PRO A 30 29.77 0.03 -4.29
C PRO A 30 30.05 -0.90 -5.46
N GLN A 31 30.96 -1.86 -5.25
CA GLN A 31 31.30 -2.87 -6.25
C GLN A 31 30.03 -3.63 -6.65
N PRO A 32 29.83 -3.95 -7.95
CA PRO A 32 28.63 -4.62 -8.44
C PRO A 32 28.27 -5.92 -7.72
N ASP A 33 29.26 -6.65 -7.19
CA ASP A 33 29.03 -7.91 -6.46
C ASP A 33 28.38 -7.74 -5.07
N ASN A 34 28.48 -6.57 -4.44
CA ASN A 34 27.80 -6.30 -3.18
C ASN A 34 26.33 -5.90 -3.39
N VAL A 35 25.99 -5.31 -4.53
CA VAL A 35 24.62 -4.92 -4.85
C VAL A 35 23.75 -6.15 -5.12
N ALA A 36 24.28 -7.17 -5.78
CA ALA A 36 23.56 -8.41 -6.08
C ALA A 36 23.21 -9.21 -4.80
N LYS A 37 24.10 -9.24 -3.80
CA LYS A 37 23.85 -9.94 -2.52
C LYS A 37 22.76 -9.30 -1.66
N VAL A 38 22.53 -8.00 -1.79
CA VAL A 38 21.57 -7.23 -0.98
C VAL A 38 20.13 -7.47 -1.47
N PHE A 39 19.93 -7.78 -2.75
CA PHE A 39 18.59 -7.99 -3.31
C PHE A 39 18.01 -9.41 -3.13
N ASN A 40 18.79 -10.37 -2.62
CA ASN A 40 18.37 -11.76 -2.55
C ASN A 40 18.15 -12.28 -1.11
N ASN A 41 18.12 -11.39 -0.12
CA ASN A 41 17.94 -11.80 1.26
C ASN A 41 16.47 -11.74 1.66
N ILE A 42 15.89 -12.91 1.92
CA ILE A 42 14.52 -13.04 2.44
C ILE A 42 14.63 -13.47 3.90
N ASP A 43 14.11 -12.62 4.78
CA ASP A 43 14.14 -12.87 6.22
C ASP A 43 12.84 -13.58 6.65
N ASP A 44 12.96 -14.83 7.11
CA ASP A 44 11.86 -15.63 7.66
C ASP A 44 11.91 -15.76 9.18
N SER A 45 12.75 -15.00 9.84
CA SER A 45 12.97 -15.06 11.31
C SER A 45 11.67 -14.97 12.10
N ALA A 46 10.71 -14.15 11.63
CA ALA A 46 9.43 -14.00 12.28
C ALA A 46 8.54 -15.25 12.15
N VAL A 47 8.57 -15.91 11.01
CA VAL A 47 7.84 -17.17 10.77
C VAL A 47 8.45 -18.31 11.57
N THR A 48 9.77 -18.44 11.52
CA THR A 48 10.52 -19.46 12.27
C THR A 48 10.33 -19.30 13.78
N THR A 49 10.36 -18.08 14.30
CA THR A 49 10.09 -17.79 15.71
C THR A 49 8.65 -18.16 16.08
N TRP A 50 7.67 -17.80 15.22
CA TRP A 50 6.27 -18.15 15.47
C TRP A 50 6.04 -19.67 15.54
N PHE A 51 6.65 -20.44 14.63
CA PHE A 51 6.59 -21.90 14.70
C PHE A 51 7.23 -22.45 15.97
N SER A 52 8.38 -21.91 16.40
CA SER A 52 9.02 -22.32 17.64
C SER A 52 8.12 -22.09 18.88
N LEU A 53 7.44 -20.94 18.94
CA LEU A 53 6.47 -20.66 20.01
C LEU A 53 5.24 -21.58 19.95
N GLY A 54 4.78 -21.93 18.75
CA GLY A 54 3.73 -22.92 18.56
C GLY A 54 4.14 -24.31 19.03
N ASP A 55 5.38 -24.73 18.73
CA ASP A 55 5.92 -26.04 19.16
C ASP A 55 6.04 -26.16 20.69
N LYS A 56 6.37 -25.07 21.40
CA LYS A 56 6.31 -25.03 22.88
C LYS A 56 4.91 -25.39 23.36
N PHE A 57 3.87 -24.77 22.81
CA PHE A 57 2.48 -25.13 23.17
C PHE A 57 2.15 -26.58 22.82
N ALA A 58 2.56 -27.06 21.65
CA ALA A 58 2.30 -28.43 21.22
C ALA A 58 2.97 -29.48 22.12
N SER A 59 4.14 -29.15 22.72
CA SER A 59 4.85 -30.02 23.67
C SER A 59 4.32 -29.94 25.12
N GLY A 60 3.34 -29.04 25.36
CA GLY A 60 2.82 -28.78 26.73
C GLY A 60 3.68 -27.80 27.53
N GLU A 61 4.63 -27.13 26.90
CA GLU A 61 5.38 -26.02 27.46
C GLU A 61 4.59 -24.72 27.33
N GLU A 62 4.86 -23.76 28.23
CA GLU A 62 4.25 -22.43 28.13
C GLU A 62 5.16 -21.48 27.36
N ALA A 63 4.61 -20.80 26.36
CA ALA A 63 5.22 -19.62 25.76
C ALA A 63 4.64 -18.36 26.43
N SER A 64 5.51 -17.52 26.96
CA SER A 64 5.12 -16.32 27.72
C SER A 64 4.63 -15.20 26.81
N LEU A 65 3.91 -14.22 27.35
CA LEU A 65 3.58 -12.99 26.62
C LEU A 65 4.81 -12.17 26.23
N GLU A 66 5.92 -12.30 26.96
CA GLU A 66 7.22 -11.70 26.67
C GLU A 66 7.84 -12.32 25.41
N ASP A 67 7.73 -13.64 25.22
CA ASP A 67 8.18 -14.31 23.99
C ASP A 67 7.43 -13.76 22.77
N PHE A 68 6.12 -13.52 22.88
CA PHE A 68 5.33 -12.92 21.79
C PHE A 68 5.58 -11.42 21.63
N ALA A 69 5.90 -10.69 22.70
CA ALA A 69 6.36 -9.31 22.58
C ALA A 69 7.68 -9.24 21.80
N SER A 70 8.62 -10.15 22.10
CA SER A 70 9.89 -10.26 21.38
C SER A 70 9.72 -10.64 19.89
N LEU A 71 8.74 -11.50 19.57
CA LEU A 71 8.36 -11.79 18.20
C LEU A 71 7.91 -10.52 17.45
N LEU A 72 7.08 -9.69 18.09
CA LEU A 72 6.55 -8.45 17.48
C LEU A 72 7.59 -7.33 17.35
N GLU A 73 8.74 -7.43 18.02
CA GLU A 73 9.88 -6.51 17.85
C GLU A 73 10.75 -6.85 16.63
N LEU A 74 10.55 -8.01 16.00
CA LEU A 74 11.29 -8.36 14.77
C LEU A 74 10.97 -7.39 13.64
N PRO A 75 11.91 -7.12 12.72
CA PRO A 75 11.76 -6.14 11.63
C PRO A 75 10.47 -6.33 10.83
N ALA A 76 10.08 -7.57 10.55
CA ALA A 76 8.86 -7.90 9.83
C ALA A 76 7.58 -7.31 10.47
N TYR A 77 7.50 -7.26 11.81
CA TYR A 77 6.33 -6.75 12.53
C TYR A 77 6.42 -5.29 12.93
N LYS A 78 7.62 -4.74 13.08
CA LYS A 78 7.84 -3.39 13.61
C LYS A 78 7.07 -2.31 12.84
N HIS A 79 6.99 -2.44 11.53
CA HIS A 79 6.26 -1.50 10.67
C HIS A 79 4.79 -1.87 10.51
N TYR A 80 4.46 -3.15 10.56
CA TYR A 80 3.09 -3.63 10.53
C TYR A 80 2.30 -3.15 11.75
N SER A 81 2.85 -3.27 12.95
CA SER A 81 2.19 -2.84 14.19
C SER A 81 1.95 -1.32 14.24
N ASN A 82 2.78 -0.51 13.60
CA ASN A 82 2.63 0.94 13.52
C ASN A 82 1.54 1.38 12.53
N SER A 83 1.35 0.65 11.44
CA SER A 83 0.33 0.95 10.41
C SER A 83 -1.06 0.42 10.77
N ASN A 84 -1.14 -0.71 11.46
CA ASN A 84 -2.37 -1.42 11.83
C ASN A 84 -2.59 -1.41 13.36
N LYS A 85 -2.58 -0.23 13.98
CA LYS A 85 -2.74 -0.05 15.43
C LYS A 85 -3.91 -0.89 15.97
N GLY A 86 -3.58 -1.98 16.69
CA GLY A 86 -4.53 -2.81 17.44
C GLY A 86 -5.02 -4.07 16.73
N SER A 87 -4.64 -4.35 15.48
CA SER A 87 -5.04 -5.60 14.80
C SER A 87 -4.29 -6.82 15.35
N ILE A 88 -2.97 -6.68 15.56
CA ILE A 88 -2.12 -7.71 16.17
C ILE A 88 -1.34 -7.11 17.33
N ASN A 89 -1.44 -7.75 18.50
CA ASN A 89 -0.62 -7.50 19.69
C ASN A 89 -0.23 -8.84 20.31
N ASN A 90 0.67 -8.82 21.28
CA ASN A 90 1.19 -10.03 21.94
C ASN A 90 0.08 -10.91 22.55
N HIS A 91 -0.99 -10.34 23.11
CA HIS A 91 -2.13 -11.11 23.62
C HIS A 91 -2.92 -11.80 22.50
N VAL A 92 -3.20 -11.08 21.39
CA VAL A 92 -3.98 -11.62 20.27
C VAL A 92 -3.21 -12.76 19.61
N ILE A 93 -1.94 -12.53 19.25
CA ILE A 93 -1.14 -13.54 18.56
C ILE A 93 -0.87 -14.76 19.46
N SER A 94 -0.57 -14.56 20.75
CA SER A 94 -0.37 -15.63 21.73
C SER A 94 -1.62 -16.51 21.86
N ASN A 95 -2.79 -15.89 22.09
CA ASN A 95 -4.04 -16.63 22.26
C ASN A 95 -4.44 -17.43 21.02
N ILE A 96 -4.25 -16.86 19.83
CA ILE A 96 -4.55 -17.57 18.59
C ILE A 96 -3.55 -18.68 18.34
N THR A 97 -2.25 -18.46 18.57
CA THR A 97 -1.21 -19.48 18.43
C THR A 97 -1.50 -20.65 19.39
N LYS A 98 -1.77 -20.37 20.67
CA LYS A 98 -2.15 -21.41 21.65
C LYS A 98 -3.39 -22.18 21.19
N TYR A 99 -4.43 -21.49 20.74
CA TYR A 99 -5.65 -22.12 20.23
C TYR A 99 -5.39 -23.05 19.04
N ILE A 100 -4.46 -22.71 18.17
CA ILE A 100 -4.14 -23.50 16.96
C ILE A 100 -3.25 -24.70 17.29
N PHE A 101 -2.30 -24.56 18.20
CA PHE A 101 -1.36 -25.62 18.55
C PHE A 101 -1.86 -26.52 19.70
N GLN A 102 -2.71 -26.00 20.58
CA GLN A 102 -3.36 -26.73 21.70
C GLN A 102 -4.85 -26.41 21.80
N PRO A 103 -5.69 -26.79 20.83
CA PRO A 103 -7.10 -26.38 20.78
C PRO A 103 -7.94 -26.88 21.97
N ASP A 104 -7.52 -27.97 22.64
CA ASP A 104 -8.25 -28.55 23.77
C ASP A 104 -8.00 -27.85 25.11
N GLU A 105 -6.93 -27.08 25.19
CA GLU A 105 -6.50 -26.37 26.39
C GLU A 105 -7.14 -24.97 26.55
N VAL A 106 -7.60 -24.38 25.43
CA VAL A 106 -8.16 -23.01 25.46
C VAL A 106 -9.61 -23.04 25.94
N LYS A 107 -9.82 -22.63 27.18
CA LYS A 107 -11.12 -22.59 27.82
C LYS A 107 -11.51 -21.17 28.24
N ASP A 108 -12.82 -20.88 28.19
CA ASP A 108 -13.35 -19.62 28.72
C ASP A 108 -13.34 -19.62 30.27
N SER A 109 -13.71 -18.51 30.90
CA SER A 109 -13.81 -18.36 32.36
C SER A 109 -14.77 -19.34 33.02
N ARG A 110 -15.56 -20.07 32.24
CA ARG A 110 -16.50 -21.12 32.71
C ARG A 110 -16.00 -22.54 32.37
N GLY A 111 -14.74 -22.67 31.93
CA GLY A 111 -14.15 -23.97 31.57
C GLY A 111 -14.63 -24.58 30.26
N ARG A 112 -15.38 -23.84 29.45
CA ARG A 112 -15.84 -24.27 28.12
C ARG A 112 -14.77 -23.98 27.07
N LYS A 113 -14.67 -24.84 26.02
CA LYS A 113 -13.80 -24.56 24.87
C LYS A 113 -14.10 -23.17 24.31
N HIS A 114 -13.08 -22.35 24.23
CA HIS A 114 -13.20 -20.97 23.75
C HIS A 114 -12.45 -20.82 22.41
N SER A 115 -13.16 -20.35 21.40
CA SER A 115 -12.54 -19.93 20.15
C SER A 115 -12.32 -18.43 20.19
N PRO A 116 -11.11 -17.93 19.86
CA PRO A 116 -10.89 -16.51 19.71
C PRO A 116 -11.84 -15.90 18.65
N LYS A 117 -12.18 -14.61 18.79
CA LYS A 117 -13.18 -13.97 17.92
C LYS A 117 -12.66 -13.64 16.50
N ARG A 118 -11.34 -13.62 16.28
CA ARG A 118 -10.69 -13.26 15.01
C ARG A 118 -10.60 -14.48 14.10
N THR A 119 -11.74 -14.84 13.49
CA THR A 119 -11.83 -15.99 12.58
C THR A 119 -10.93 -15.88 11.36
N ASP A 120 -10.70 -14.66 10.85
CA ASP A 120 -9.76 -14.33 9.79
C ASP A 120 -8.34 -14.78 10.12
N LEU A 121 -7.83 -14.35 11.29
CA LEU A 121 -6.50 -14.76 11.75
C LEU A 121 -6.41 -16.26 12.03
N ILE A 122 -7.45 -16.85 12.63
CA ILE A 122 -7.49 -18.27 12.92
C ILE A 122 -7.39 -19.11 11.65
N GLU A 123 -8.15 -18.77 10.63
CA GLU A 123 -8.14 -19.49 9.34
C GLU A 123 -6.77 -19.37 8.66
N ASN A 124 -6.17 -18.17 8.65
CA ASN A 124 -4.83 -17.98 8.10
C ASN A 124 -3.74 -18.74 8.89
N PHE A 125 -3.73 -18.61 10.21
CA PHE A 125 -2.74 -19.29 11.05
C PHE A 125 -2.84 -20.83 10.97
N LYS A 126 -4.06 -21.38 10.82
CA LYS A 126 -4.26 -22.81 10.54
C LYS A 126 -3.68 -23.20 9.19
N TYR A 127 -3.92 -22.40 8.16
CA TYR A 127 -3.36 -22.62 6.84
C TYR A 127 -1.83 -22.62 6.89
N ILE A 128 -1.21 -21.60 7.52
CA ILE A 128 0.23 -21.50 7.72
C ILE A 128 0.78 -22.74 8.45
N LYS A 129 0.13 -23.15 9.55
CA LYS A 129 0.53 -24.34 10.29
C LYS A 129 0.47 -25.61 9.46
N SER A 130 -0.61 -25.82 8.69
CA SER A 130 -0.80 -27.02 7.87
C SER A 130 0.18 -27.10 6.69
N HIS A 131 0.73 -25.96 6.25
CA HIS A 131 1.69 -25.85 5.15
C HIS A 131 3.10 -25.49 5.63
N ARG A 132 3.43 -25.81 6.88
CA ARG A 132 4.71 -25.43 7.52
C ARG A 132 5.93 -25.71 6.65
N GLU A 133 6.03 -26.92 6.08
CA GLU A 133 7.17 -27.33 5.25
C GLU A 133 7.32 -26.44 4.02
N GLN A 134 6.22 -26.19 3.31
CA GLN A 134 6.22 -25.34 2.13
C GLN A 134 6.62 -23.90 2.47
N ILE A 135 6.09 -23.36 3.56
CA ILE A 135 6.40 -21.99 4.02
C ILE A 135 7.86 -21.87 4.46
N THR A 136 8.39 -22.87 5.17
CA THR A 136 9.80 -22.86 5.61
C THR A 136 10.76 -22.91 4.40
N ASN A 137 10.33 -23.47 3.28
CA ASN A 137 11.13 -23.57 2.04
C ASN A 137 10.98 -22.33 1.13
N LEU A 138 10.05 -21.41 1.40
CA LEU A 138 9.86 -20.20 0.57
C LEU A 138 11.14 -19.36 0.42
N PRO A 139 11.94 -19.09 1.46
CA PRO A 139 13.18 -18.31 1.31
C PRO A 139 14.16 -18.94 0.32
N GLU A 140 14.31 -20.27 0.36
CA GLU A 140 15.17 -20.99 -0.59
C GLU A 140 14.61 -20.91 -2.02
N GLN A 141 13.31 -21.16 -2.20
CA GLN A 141 12.64 -21.09 -3.50
C GLN A 141 12.71 -19.69 -4.13
N TRP A 142 12.72 -18.63 -3.30
CA TRP A 142 12.73 -17.26 -3.74
C TRP A 142 14.14 -16.67 -3.90
N SER A 143 15.18 -17.35 -3.39
CA SER A 143 16.55 -16.84 -3.35
C SER A 143 17.10 -16.46 -4.73
N ASP A 144 16.75 -17.24 -5.77
CA ASP A 144 17.22 -17.03 -7.15
C ASP A 144 16.30 -16.12 -7.99
N LYS A 145 15.18 -15.66 -7.42
CA LYS A 145 14.14 -14.95 -8.18
C LYS A 145 14.34 -13.43 -8.27
N GLU A 146 15.29 -12.86 -7.53
CA GLU A 146 15.56 -11.41 -7.51
C GLU A 146 14.29 -10.55 -7.26
N TYR A 147 13.34 -11.01 -6.43
CA TYR A 147 12.06 -10.31 -6.21
C TYR A 147 12.23 -8.88 -5.71
N SER A 148 13.18 -8.64 -4.82
CA SER A 148 13.50 -7.29 -4.33
C SER A 148 13.87 -6.34 -5.47
N LYS A 149 14.66 -6.83 -6.44
CA LYS A 149 15.04 -6.06 -7.63
C LYS A 149 13.84 -5.83 -8.54
N GLN A 150 12.98 -6.84 -8.75
CA GLN A 150 11.78 -6.72 -9.57
C GLN A 150 10.80 -5.70 -8.99
N ILE A 151 10.58 -5.71 -7.67
CA ILE A 151 9.75 -4.69 -6.97
C ILE A 151 10.35 -3.30 -7.18
N HIS A 152 11.66 -3.15 -6.98
CA HIS A 152 12.35 -1.88 -7.18
C HIS A 152 12.22 -1.37 -8.63
N ASP A 153 12.38 -2.24 -9.62
CA ASP A 153 12.27 -1.87 -11.03
C ASP A 153 10.83 -1.49 -11.42
N LEU A 154 9.82 -2.13 -10.83
CA LEU A 154 8.43 -1.72 -10.98
C LEU A 154 8.20 -0.33 -10.37
N LEU A 155 8.68 -0.07 -9.16
CA LEU A 155 8.53 1.23 -8.52
C LEU A 155 9.17 2.36 -9.32
N LYS A 156 10.33 2.13 -9.93
CA LYS A 156 11.01 3.12 -10.79
C LYS A 156 10.16 3.58 -11.98
N LYS A 157 9.24 2.76 -12.46
CA LYS A 157 8.37 3.15 -13.58
C LYS A 157 7.32 4.18 -13.17
N TYR A 158 6.85 4.15 -11.92
CA TYR A 158 5.67 4.91 -11.47
C TYR A 158 5.98 5.99 -10.43
N LEU A 159 7.16 5.94 -9.80
CA LEU A 159 7.56 6.89 -8.76
C LEU A 159 8.69 7.82 -9.27
N PRO A 160 8.70 9.08 -8.81
CA PRO A 160 9.87 9.94 -8.93
C PRO A 160 11.11 9.28 -8.33
N ALA A 161 12.27 9.45 -8.97
CA ALA A 161 13.51 8.77 -8.58
C ALA A 161 13.91 8.99 -7.10
N ASN A 162 13.61 10.17 -6.55
CA ASN A 162 13.89 10.50 -5.14
C ASN A 162 12.95 9.81 -4.14
N LEU A 163 11.89 9.15 -4.59
CA LEU A 163 10.94 8.40 -3.76
C LEU A 163 11.16 6.89 -3.86
N VAL A 164 11.93 6.42 -4.84
CA VAL A 164 12.25 5.00 -4.98
C VAL A 164 13.28 4.62 -3.93
N PRO A 165 13.03 3.59 -3.08
CA PRO A 165 13.99 3.12 -2.11
C PRO A 165 15.27 2.64 -2.80
N ASN A 166 16.44 2.92 -2.22
CA ASN A 166 17.69 2.41 -2.77
C ASN A 166 17.80 0.88 -2.71
N GLN A 167 17.09 0.28 -1.75
CA GLN A 167 17.10 -1.15 -1.46
C GLN A 167 15.73 -1.57 -0.99
N ILE A 168 15.35 -2.83 -1.27
CA ILE A 168 14.14 -3.48 -0.74
C ILE A 168 14.55 -4.79 -0.10
N GLU A 169 14.11 -5.01 1.14
CA GLU A 169 14.31 -6.22 1.91
C GLU A 169 12.96 -6.91 2.09
N LEU A 170 12.90 -8.21 1.78
CA LEU A 170 11.69 -9.00 1.92
C LEU A 170 11.71 -9.76 3.25
N HIS A 171 10.65 -9.62 4.02
CA HIS A 171 10.46 -10.31 5.29
C HIS A 171 9.15 -11.09 5.27
N LEU A 172 9.18 -12.35 5.69
CA LEU A 172 7.97 -13.14 5.91
C LEU A 172 7.48 -12.96 7.35
N MET A 173 6.19 -12.83 7.54
CA MET A 173 5.56 -12.73 8.87
C MET A 173 4.29 -13.59 8.95
N VAL A 174 3.76 -13.75 10.16
CA VAL A 174 2.48 -14.43 10.40
C VAL A 174 1.48 -13.41 10.94
N CYS A 175 0.51 -13.02 10.10
CA CYS A 175 -0.46 -11.99 10.44
C CYS A 175 -1.80 -12.18 9.72
N GLU A 176 -2.56 -11.13 9.50
CA GLU A 176 -3.65 -11.10 8.52
C GLU A 176 -3.05 -11.20 7.12
N LEU A 177 -3.81 -11.73 6.15
CA LEU A 177 -3.40 -11.79 4.74
C LEU A 177 -3.06 -10.39 4.21
N ASN A 178 -1.86 -9.94 4.45
CA ASN A 178 -1.47 -8.56 4.18
C ASN A 178 0.00 -8.45 3.73
N ILE A 179 0.28 -7.33 3.07
CA ILE A 179 1.62 -6.85 2.77
C ILE A 179 1.79 -5.52 3.48
N SER A 180 2.93 -5.30 4.11
CA SER A 180 3.28 -4.05 4.78
C SER A 180 4.62 -3.53 4.26
N TYR A 181 4.74 -2.21 4.17
CA TYR A 181 5.99 -1.53 3.81
C TYR A 181 6.33 -0.48 4.85
N GLY A 182 7.58 -0.45 5.29
CA GLY A 182 8.02 0.52 6.27
C GLY A 182 9.53 0.59 6.44
N GLY A 183 9.99 1.52 7.29
CA GLY A 183 11.41 1.71 7.59
C GLY A 183 12.28 2.13 6.41
N GLY A 184 11.68 2.51 5.30
CA GLY A 184 12.40 2.95 4.10
C GLY A 184 12.84 1.84 3.15
N SER A 185 12.85 0.56 3.58
CA SER A 185 13.32 -0.56 2.75
C SER A 185 12.59 -1.89 2.96
N ILE A 186 11.88 -2.08 4.06
CA ILE A 186 11.32 -3.38 4.44
C ILE A 186 9.93 -3.59 3.85
N VAL A 187 9.74 -4.67 3.11
CA VAL A 187 8.46 -5.22 2.67
C VAL A 187 8.18 -6.49 3.44
N SER A 188 7.19 -6.45 4.31
CA SER A 188 6.76 -7.63 5.08
C SER A 188 5.54 -8.25 4.45
N ILE A 189 5.58 -9.54 4.19
CA ILE A 189 4.54 -10.31 3.51
C ILE A 189 4.05 -11.40 4.45
N ASP A 190 2.73 -11.53 4.62
CA ASP A 190 2.16 -12.65 5.35
C ASP A 190 2.50 -13.97 4.65
N ALA A 191 2.97 -14.95 5.42
CA ALA A 191 3.44 -16.23 4.88
C ALA A 191 2.32 -17.05 4.21
N GLY A 192 1.08 -16.96 4.72
CA GLY A 192 -0.07 -17.59 4.09
C GLY A 192 -0.42 -16.95 2.75
N LEU A 193 -0.36 -15.61 2.68
CA LEU A 193 -0.52 -14.88 1.43
C LEU A 193 0.60 -15.20 0.43
N ALA A 194 1.85 -15.24 0.91
CA ALA A 194 3.02 -15.55 0.08
C ALA A 194 2.92 -16.93 -0.58
N LEU A 195 2.46 -17.93 0.17
CA LEU A 195 2.29 -19.29 -0.34
C LEU A 195 1.10 -19.42 -1.30
N ALA A 196 -0.02 -18.75 -0.98
CA ALA A 196 -1.27 -18.87 -1.75
C ALA A 196 -1.31 -17.96 -2.99
N THR A 197 -0.34 -17.08 -3.18
CA THR A 197 -0.28 -16.17 -4.33
C THR A 197 0.69 -16.72 -5.38
N PRO A 198 0.31 -16.71 -6.68
CA PRO A 198 1.23 -17.06 -7.75
C PRO A 198 2.51 -16.22 -7.69
N GLU A 199 3.66 -16.86 -7.95
CA GLU A 199 4.97 -16.23 -7.80
C GLU A 199 5.11 -14.91 -8.61
N ASP A 200 4.59 -14.89 -9.84
CA ASP A 200 4.63 -13.69 -10.69
C ASP A 200 3.76 -12.55 -10.18
N LYS A 201 2.79 -12.83 -9.30
CA LYS A 201 1.85 -11.85 -8.75
C LYS A 201 2.30 -11.27 -7.41
N ILE A 202 3.06 -12.03 -6.62
CA ILE A 202 3.51 -11.54 -5.30
C ILE A 202 4.40 -10.28 -5.43
N VAL A 203 5.24 -10.22 -6.46
CA VAL A 203 6.08 -9.05 -6.78
C VAL A 203 5.22 -7.83 -7.11
N ASN A 204 4.20 -8.02 -7.95
CA ASN A 204 3.29 -6.95 -8.34
C ASN A 204 2.49 -6.43 -7.14
N MET A 205 1.96 -7.33 -6.30
CA MET A 205 1.24 -6.96 -5.08
C MET A 205 2.13 -6.20 -4.10
N ALA A 206 3.38 -6.66 -3.91
CA ALA A 206 4.35 -5.98 -3.06
C ALA A 206 4.71 -4.59 -3.60
N ALA A 207 4.99 -4.46 -4.90
CA ALA A 207 5.27 -3.18 -5.54
C ALA A 207 4.07 -2.22 -5.46
N ALA A 208 2.85 -2.72 -5.69
CA ALA A 208 1.62 -1.94 -5.55
C ALA A 208 1.44 -1.40 -4.13
N HIS A 209 1.71 -2.22 -3.12
CA HIS A 209 1.67 -1.80 -1.72
C HIS A 209 2.73 -0.74 -1.40
N CYS A 210 3.97 -0.93 -1.85
CA CYS A 210 5.04 0.06 -1.71
C CYS A 210 4.65 1.39 -2.38
N TYR A 211 4.13 1.34 -3.61
CA TYR A 211 3.67 2.54 -4.32
C TYR A 211 2.59 3.27 -3.50
N ARG A 212 1.61 2.54 -2.94
CA ARG A 212 0.53 3.12 -2.11
C ARG A 212 1.07 3.90 -0.91
N VAL A 213 2.18 3.46 -0.32
CA VAL A 213 2.82 4.12 0.82
C VAL A 213 3.76 5.26 0.39
N LEU A 214 4.57 5.04 -0.65
CA LEU A 214 5.64 5.95 -1.11
C LEU A 214 5.15 7.07 -2.03
N ARG A 215 3.94 6.94 -2.57
CA ARG A 215 3.39 7.92 -3.50
C ARG A 215 3.51 9.37 -3.00
N PRO A 216 3.74 10.33 -3.90
CA PRO A 216 3.72 11.72 -3.52
C PRO A 216 2.30 12.10 -3.06
N LEU A 217 2.20 12.53 -1.81
CA LEU A 217 0.97 13.11 -1.27
C LEU A 217 0.90 14.57 -1.68
N GLU A 218 -0.17 14.94 -2.40
CA GLU A 218 -0.44 16.33 -2.78
C GLU A 218 -1.00 17.15 -1.61
N PHE A 219 -1.40 16.49 -0.52
CA PHE A 219 -1.93 17.12 0.70
C PHE A 219 -1.73 16.19 1.91
N LYS A 220 -1.73 16.78 3.10
CA LYS A 220 -1.66 16.00 4.34
C LYS A 220 -3.03 15.40 4.66
N PRO A 221 -3.16 14.09 4.87
CA PRO A 221 -4.45 13.40 5.05
C PRO A 221 -5.30 13.91 6.23
N TYR A 222 -4.70 14.58 7.21
CA TYR A 222 -5.34 15.01 8.46
C TYR A 222 -5.89 16.44 8.44
N GLU A 223 -5.78 17.17 7.34
CA GLU A 223 -6.32 18.52 7.21
C GLU A 223 -7.74 18.54 6.59
N ALA A 224 -8.37 17.37 6.47
CA ALA A 224 -9.67 17.23 5.84
C ALA A 224 -10.82 17.64 6.78
N THR A 225 -10.97 18.94 7.02
CA THR A 225 -12.12 19.49 7.77
C THR A 225 -13.17 20.14 6.88
N THR A 226 -12.91 20.24 5.57
CA THR A 226 -13.80 20.86 4.59
C THR A 226 -14.15 19.90 3.47
N GLY A 227 -15.30 20.06 2.82
CA GLY A 227 -15.70 19.25 1.69
C GLY A 227 -14.75 19.36 0.49
N LYS A 228 -14.07 20.50 0.34
CA LYS A 228 -13.01 20.68 -0.65
C LYS A 228 -11.82 19.76 -0.37
N SER A 229 -11.44 19.57 0.88
CA SER A 229 -10.37 18.62 1.25
C SER A 229 -10.82 17.17 1.11
N ALA A 230 -12.08 16.85 1.41
CA ALA A 230 -12.66 15.53 1.14
C ALA A 230 -12.63 15.18 -0.36
N LEU A 231 -13.00 16.12 -1.24
CA LEU A 231 -12.87 15.94 -2.69
C LEU A 231 -11.43 15.69 -3.13
N ARG A 232 -10.48 16.49 -2.65
CA ARG A 232 -9.05 16.27 -2.93
C ARG A 232 -8.60 14.86 -2.54
N GLN A 233 -9.00 14.41 -1.37
CA GLN A 233 -8.70 13.06 -0.88
C GLN A 233 -9.32 12.00 -1.78
N THR A 234 -10.59 12.13 -2.11
CA THR A 234 -11.33 11.21 -2.99
C THR A 234 -10.62 11.03 -4.33
N PHE A 235 -10.33 12.13 -5.02
CA PHE A 235 -9.71 12.07 -6.34
C PHE A 235 -8.24 11.62 -6.29
N SER A 236 -7.50 11.98 -5.24
CA SER A 236 -6.18 11.42 -5.00
C SER A 236 -6.22 9.92 -4.79
N GLN A 237 -7.21 9.42 -4.04
CA GLN A 237 -7.40 7.99 -3.83
C GLN A 237 -7.75 7.26 -5.13
N ILE A 238 -8.63 7.81 -5.98
CA ILE A 238 -8.93 7.26 -7.30
C ILE A 238 -7.64 7.12 -8.14
N ARG A 239 -6.84 8.18 -8.24
CA ARG A 239 -5.56 8.15 -8.98
C ARG A 239 -4.58 7.11 -8.41
N ILE A 240 -4.45 7.07 -7.09
CA ILE A 240 -3.54 6.13 -6.42
C ILE A 240 -3.97 4.70 -6.69
N GLU A 241 -5.26 4.39 -6.50
CA GLU A 241 -5.78 3.06 -6.75
C GLU A 241 -5.78 2.70 -8.24
N ALA A 242 -5.85 3.68 -9.14
CA ALA A 242 -5.65 3.47 -10.57
C ALA A 242 -4.26 2.90 -10.87
N ILE A 243 -3.21 3.55 -10.37
CA ILE A 243 -1.82 3.12 -10.58
C ILE A 243 -1.54 1.82 -9.83
N VAL A 244 -1.99 1.70 -8.58
CA VAL A 244 -1.89 0.49 -7.78
C VAL A 244 -2.47 -0.70 -8.53
N SER A 245 -3.68 -0.57 -9.08
CA SER A 245 -4.36 -1.66 -9.78
C SER A 245 -3.64 -2.09 -11.06
N VAL A 246 -2.98 -1.15 -11.76
CA VAL A 246 -2.15 -1.46 -12.93
C VAL A 246 -0.86 -2.15 -12.54
N ILE A 247 -0.18 -1.71 -11.46
CA ILE A 247 1.02 -2.37 -10.94
C ILE A 247 0.67 -3.79 -10.47
N GLU A 248 -0.45 -3.94 -9.77
CA GLU A 248 -0.95 -5.20 -9.22
C GLU A 248 -1.43 -6.18 -10.31
N ASP A 249 -1.60 -5.70 -11.55
CA ASP A 249 -2.20 -6.44 -12.66
C ASP A 249 -3.65 -6.89 -12.34
N TYR A 250 -4.40 -6.00 -11.71
CA TYR A 250 -5.82 -6.18 -11.44
C TYR A 250 -6.62 -6.21 -12.76
N PRO A 251 -7.64 -7.08 -12.98
CA PRO A 251 -8.17 -8.08 -12.07
C PRO A 251 -7.55 -9.49 -12.22
N ASN A 252 -6.39 -9.62 -12.89
CA ASN A 252 -5.78 -10.90 -13.26
C ASN A 252 -5.04 -11.59 -12.10
N ILE A 253 -5.31 -11.21 -10.85
CA ILE A 253 -4.77 -11.90 -9.69
C ILE A 253 -5.65 -13.12 -9.41
N TYR A 254 -5.08 -14.29 -9.61
CA TYR A 254 -5.69 -15.56 -9.25
C TYR A 254 -4.96 -16.11 -8.03
N PHE A 255 -5.69 -16.31 -6.94
CA PHE A 255 -5.16 -16.94 -5.75
C PHE A 255 -5.31 -18.46 -5.82
N ASP A 256 -4.47 -19.18 -5.09
CA ASP A 256 -4.72 -20.59 -4.82
C ASP A 256 -6.02 -20.71 -3.99
N TYR A 257 -7.01 -21.39 -4.54
CA TYR A 257 -8.31 -21.56 -3.92
C TYR A 257 -8.29 -22.48 -2.68
N GLU A 258 -7.18 -23.12 -2.37
CA GLU A 258 -7.00 -23.85 -1.12
C GLU A 258 -7.04 -22.91 0.10
N HIS A 259 -6.69 -21.63 -0.08
CA HIS A 259 -6.80 -20.66 1.01
C HIS A 259 -8.22 -20.10 1.13
N PRO A 260 -8.97 -20.42 2.22
CA PRO A 260 -10.41 -20.14 2.30
C PRO A 260 -10.77 -18.66 2.30
N LEU A 261 -9.84 -17.77 2.70
CA LEU A 261 -10.07 -16.33 2.74
C LEU A 261 -9.85 -15.67 1.37
N LEU A 262 -8.87 -16.12 0.62
CA LEU A 262 -8.52 -15.54 -0.68
C LEU A 262 -9.56 -15.83 -1.76
N SER A 263 -10.20 -16.99 -1.72
CA SER A 263 -11.30 -17.33 -2.63
C SER A 263 -12.52 -16.38 -2.51
N LYS A 264 -12.72 -15.76 -1.34
CA LYS A 264 -13.77 -14.75 -1.12
C LYS A 264 -13.36 -13.39 -1.66
N GLU A 265 -12.08 -13.03 -1.51
CA GLU A 265 -11.53 -11.74 -1.97
C GLU A 265 -11.61 -11.61 -3.49
N ASP A 266 -11.29 -12.67 -4.23
CA ASP A 266 -11.34 -12.72 -5.69
C ASP A 266 -12.73 -12.37 -6.24
N LYS A 267 -13.79 -12.97 -5.68
CA LYS A 267 -15.17 -12.66 -6.08
C LYS A 267 -15.56 -11.20 -5.84
N THR A 268 -15.01 -10.59 -4.81
CA THR A 268 -15.30 -9.20 -4.46
C THR A 268 -14.61 -8.24 -5.42
N ARG A 269 -13.37 -8.53 -5.83
CA ARG A 269 -12.60 -7.73 -6.80
C ARG A 269 -13.30 -7.62 -8.15
N ASN A 270 -13.82 -8.71 -8.68
CA ASN A 270 -14.55 -8.73 -9.95
C ASN A 270 -15.79 -7.82 -9.92
N ASN A 271 -16.48 -7.73 -8.79
CA ASN A 271 -17.66 -6.86 -8.66
C ASN A 271 -17.29 -5.36 -8.66
N TYR A 272 -16.12 -4.97 -8.15
CA TYR A 272 -15.73 -3.56 -8.12
C TYR A 272 -15.51 -2.98 -9.52
N PHE A 273 -14.93 -3.75 -10.41
CA PHE A 273 -14.72 -3.32 -11.79
C PHE A 273 -16.04 -3.08 -12.55
N THR A 274 -17.02 -3.96 -12.39
CA THR A 274 -18.31 -3.85 -13.08
C THR A 274 -19.12 -2.62 -12.68
N THR A 275 -18.84 -2.04 -11.49
CA THR A 275 -19.51 -0.82 -11.02
C THR A 275 -18.83 0.48 -11.44
N ALA A 276 -17.63 0.42 -12.02
CA ALA A 276 -16.82 1.59 -12.31
C ALA A 276 -17.50 2.60 -13.22
N GLN A 277 -18.16 2.14 -14.29
CA GLN A 277 -18.89 2.99 -15.22
C GLN A 277 -20.00 3.78 -14.50
N PHE A 278 -20.79 3.09 -13.67
CA PHE A 278 -21.85 3.72 -12.89
C PHE A 278 -21.29 4.77 -11.93
N ASN A 279 -20.18 4.47 -11.27
CA ASN A 279 -19.53 5.40 -10.34
C ASN A 279 -19.02 6.65 -11.05
N ILE A 280 -18.37 6.51 -12.21
CA ILE A 280 -17.85 7.66 -12.99
C ILE A 280 -19.01 8.57 -13.41
N SER A 281 -20.10 8.01 -13.97
CA SER A 281 -21.28 8.79 -14.36
C SER A 281 -21.94 9.49 -13.16
N ARG A 282 -22.03 8.82 -12.02
CA ARG A 282 -22.59 9.38 -10.79
C ARG A 282 -21.72 10.49 -10.21
N ILE A 283 -20.40 10.31 -10.20
CA ILE A 283 -19.44 11.34 -9.76
C ILE A 283 -19.59 12.58 -10.63
N ASN A 284 -19.62 12.45 -11.96
CA ASN A 284 -19.78 13.56 -12.87
C ASN A 284 -21.08 14.34 -12.59
N GLY A 285 -22.20 13.64 -12.43
CA GLY A 285 -23.49 14.27 -12.08
C GLY A 285 -23.47 14.99 -10.73
N MET A 286 -22.82 14.41 -9.72
CA MET A 286 -22.70 15.02 -8.39
C MET A 286 -21.79 16.25 -8.41
N LEU A 287 -20.67 16.21 -9.15
CA LEU A 287 -19.77 17.35 -9.33
C LEU A 287 -20.49 18.49 -10.06
N LYS A 288 -21.26 18.18 -11.10
CA LYS A 288 -22.05 19.18 -11.82
C LYS A 288 -23.02 19.92 -10.87
N GLN A 289 -23.74 19.20 -10.04
CA GLN A 289 -24.62 19.82 -9.03
C GLN A 289 -23.84 20.63 -8.00
N LEU A 290 -22.69 20.14 -7.56
CA LEU A 290 -21.81 20.81 -6.60
C LEU A 290 -21.34 22.17 -7.12
N PHE A 291 -20.81 22.21 -8.35
CA PHE A 291 -20.24 23.41 -8.90
C PHE A 291 -21.27 24.46 -9.35
N ILE A 292 -22.47 24.02 -9.77
CA ILE A 292 -23.58 24.95 -10.07
C ILE A 292 -24.10 25.64 -8.81
N SER A 293 -24.20 24.94 -7.68
CA SER A 293 -24.83 25.48 -6.47
C SER A 293 -23.92 26.23 -5.52
N ARG A 294 -22.61 26.31 -5.78
CA ARG A 294 -21.50 26.96 -5.04
C ARG A 294 -21.58 26.99 -3.49
N ASP A 295 -22.78 26.85 -2.92
CA ASP A 295 -23.08 27.07 -1.51
C ASP A 295 -22.86 25.87 -0.58
N SER A 296 -22.47 24.70 -1.12
CA SER A 296 -22.38 23.47 -0.31
C SER A 296 -21.26 22.52 -0.70
N ILE A 297 -20.10 23.07 -1.13
CA ILE A 297 -18.92 22.24 -1.44
C ILE A 297 -18.56 21.34 -0.26
N ASP A 298 -18.75 21.84 0.98
CA ASP A 298 -18.39 21.09 2.18
C ASP A 298 -19.31 19.90 2.44
N GLU A 299 -20.61 20.03 2.28
CA GLU A 299 -21.55 18.91 2.48
C GLU A 299 -21.49 17.87 1.37
N LYS A 300 -21.47 18.32 0.12
CA LYS A 300 -21.50 17.41 -1.05
C LYS A 300 -20.18 16.72 -1.31
N GLY A 301 -19.05 17.36 -0.95
CA GLY A 301 -17.72 16.75 -1.04
C GLY A 301 -17.62 15.51 -0.14
N ALA A 302 -18.15 15.58 1.07
CA ALA A 302 -18.25 14.43 1.97
C ALA A 302 -19.13 13.31 1.37
N THR A 303 -20.24 13.67 0.72
CA THR A 303 -21.13 12.67 0.09
C THR A 303 -20.45 11.89 -1.04
N ILE A 304 -19.58 12.55 -1.84
CA ILE A 304 -18.82 11.86 -2.89
C ILE A 304 -17.77 10.92 -2.28
N ASP A 305 -17.10 11.37 -1.24
CA ASP A 305 -16.14 10.52 -0.51
C ASP A 305 -16.84 9.29 0.08
N ASP A 306 -17.98 9.48 0.75
CA ASP A 306 -18.77 8.40 1.32
C ASP A 306 -19.23 7.40 0.26
N LEU A 307 -19.69 7.87 -0.90
CA LEU A 307 -20.10 7.01 -2.00
C LEU A 307 -19.03 6.01 -2.40
N LEU A 308 -17.78 6.47 -2.52
CA LEU A 308 -16.69 5.63 -2.98
C LEU A 308 -16.07 4.82 -1.85
N ARG A 309 -16.00 5.38 -0.64
CA ARG A 309 -15.43 4.73 0.54
C ARG A 309 -16.24 3.52 0.97
N TYR A 310 -17.56 3.63 1.12
CA TYR A 310 -18.41 2.54 1.55
C TYR A 310 -18.49 1.40 0.54
N SER A 311 -18.41 1.71 -0.75
CA SER A 311 -18.43 0.69 -1.80
C SER A 311 -17.06 0.11 -2.14
N ARG A 312 -15.97 0.59 -1.51
CA ARG A 312 -14.57 0.29 -1.88
C ARG A 312 -14.31 0.50 -3.39
N SER A 313 -15.01 1.45 -3.98
CA SER A 313 -15.04 1.64 -5.44
C SER A 313 -13.89 2.49 -5.98
N TYR A 314 -12.98 3.00 -5.13
CA TYR A 314 -11.80 3.72 -5.61
C TYR A 314 -10.96 2.86 -6.55
N GLN A 315 -10.73 1.59 -6.17
CA GLN A 315 -9.90 0.67 -6.93
C GLN A 315 -10.53 0.39 -8.31
N GLY A 316 -11.78 -0.05 -8.36
CA GLY A 316 -12.45 -0.35 -9.64
C GLY A 316 -12.62 0.87 -10.52
N THR A 317 -12.97 2.04 -9.95
CA THR A 317 -13.11 3.30 -10.69
C THR A 317 -11.76 3.77 -11.23
N GLY A 318 -10.74 3.75 -10.39
CA GLY A 318 -9.37 4.13 -10.78
C GLY A 318 -8.80 3.21 -11.86
N TYR A 319 -8.96 1.90 -11.69
CA TYR A 319 -8.52 0.91 -12.68
C TYR A 319 -9.17 1.13 -14.05
N ALA A 320 -10.49 1.33 -14.10
CA ALA A 320 -11.19 1.58 -15.34
C ALA A 320 -10.66 2.83 -16.06
N MET A 321 -10.43 3.92 -15.31
CA MET A 321 -9.81 5.13 -15.85
C MET A 321 -8.41 4.88 -16.38
N ALA A 322 -7.56 4.16 -15.63
CA ALA A 322 -6.20 3.82 -16.04
C ALA A 322 -6.18 2.96 -17.32
N MET A 323 -7.06 1.95 -17.38
CA MET A 323 -7.16 1.09 -18.56
C MET A 323 -7.61 1.86 -19.80
N LEU A 324 -8.52 2.83 -19.67
CA LEU A 324 -8.90 3.70 -20.77
C LEU A 324 -7.73 4.58 -21.25
N ILE A 325 -6.93 5.12 -20.31
CA ILE A 325 -5.73 5.88 -20.65
C ILE A 325 -4.74 4.99 -21.42
N ILE A 326 -4.49 3.77 -20.94
CA ILE A 326 -3.56 2.82 -21.58
C ILE A 326 -4.06 2.46 -23.00
N ASP A 327 -5.34 2.12 -23.12
CA ASP A 327 -5.95 1.70 -24.40
C ASP A 327 -5.88 2.79 -25.46
N GLN A 328 -6.15 4.05 -25.08
CA GLN A 328 -6.26 5.15 -26.02
C GLN A 328 -4.98 5.95 -26.21
N LEU A 329 -4.15 6.08 -25.18
CA LEU A 329 -3.00 6.98 -25.15
C LEU A 329 -1.67 6.27 -24.86
N GLY A 330 -1.72 4.99 -24.49
CA GLY A 330 -0.55 4.18 -24.18
C GLY A 330 -0.09 4.27 -22.72
N GLN A 331 0.73 3.28 -22.33
CA GLN A 331 1.24 3.12 -20.94
C GLN A 331 2.11 4.31 -20.51
N ASP A 332 2.91 4.88 -21.39
CA ASP A 332 3.78 6.03 -21.06
C ASP A 332 2.96 7.27 -20.65
N ARG A 333 1.77 7.44 -21.25
CA ARG A 333 0.85 8.51 -20.87
C ARG A 333 0.29 8.29 -19.47
N LEU A 334 -0.06 7.07 -19.13
CA LEU A 334 -0.47 6.73 -17.75
C LEU A 334 0.66 7.01 -16.75
N ILE A 335 1.87 6.52 -17.01
CA ILE A 335 3.05 6.72 -16.16
C ILE A 335 3.31 8.20 -15.92
N SER A 336 3.34 9.01 -17.00
CA SER A 336 3.57 10.46 -16.89
C SER A 336 2.45 11.17 -16.12
N SER A 337 1.22 10.66 -16.19
CA SER A 337 0.07 11.22 -15.49
C SER A 337 0.01 10.83 -14.00
N ALA A 338 0.74 9.80 -13.58
CA ALA A 338 0.75 9.34 -12.17
C ALA A 338 1.29 10.40 -11.19
N ALA A 339 2.03 11.39 -11.68
CA ALA A 339 2.70 12.39 -10.85
C ALA A 339 1.74 13.33 -10.11
N SER A 340 0.55 13.63 -10.67
CA SER A 340 -0.42 14.53 -10.03
C SER A 340 -1.87 14.21 -10.41
N ASN A 341 -2.81 14.65 -9.58
CA ASN A 341 -4.24 14.53 -9.88
C ASN A 341 -4.60 15.27 -11.17
N THR A 342 -4.10 16.49 -11.33
CA THR A 342 -4.36 17.29 -12.53
C THR A 342 -3.97 16.53 -13.79
N LEU A 343 -2.76 16.00 -13.87
CA LEU A 343 -2.29 15.24 -15.04
C LEU A 343 -3.09 13.96 -15.28
N PHE A 344 -3.47 13.26 -14.21
CA PHE A 344 -4.22 12.01 -14.32
C PHE A 344 -5.62 12.24 -14.89
N PHE A 345 -6.36 13.22 -14.34
CA PHE A 345 -7.73 13.49 -14.81
C PHE A 345 -7.76 14.17 -16.17
N GLN A 346 -6.73 14.94 -16.54
CA GLN A 346 -6.55 15.44 -17.91
C GLN A 346 -6.29 14.29 -18.88
N ALA A 347 -5.43 13.33 -18.55
CA ALA A 347 -5.18 12.16 -19.38
C ALA A 347 -6.42 11.27 -19.53
N TYR A 348 -7.20 11.08 -18.47
CA TYR A 348 -8.49 10.39 -18.55
C TYR A 348 -9.46 11.11 -19.49
N GLN A 349 -9.62 12.42 -19.35
CA GLN A 349 -10.48 13.22 -20.21
C GLN A 349 -10.07 13.12 -21.69
N GLU A 350 -8.77 13.26 -21.98
CA GLU A 350 -8.20 13.10 -23.30
C GLU A 350 -8.53 11.71 -23.88
N ALA A 351 -8.31 10.65 -23.11
CA ALA A 351 -8.60 9.28 -23.51
C ALA A 351 -10.10 9.06 -23.81
N ALA A 352 -10.98 9.56 -22.94
CA ALA A 352 -12.43 9.40 -23.08
C ALA A 352 -12.99 10.16 -24.30
N LEU A 353 -12.37 11.28 -24.69
CA LEU A 353 -12.77 12.08 -25.85
C LEU A 353 -12.30 11.48 -27.19
N THR A 354 -11.38 10.50 -27.20
CA THR A 354 -10.96 9.86 -28.48
C THR A 354 -12.11 9.13 -29.16
N GLY A 355 -13.07 8.60 -28.38
CA GLY A 355 -14.22 7.85 -28.87
C GLY A 355 -13.86 6.53 -29.60
N LYS A 356 -12.62 6.04 -29.44
CA LYS A 356 -12.13 4.83 -30.13
C LYS A 356 -12.12 3.58 -29.25
N ALA A 357 -12.42 3.72 -27.96
CA ALA A 357 -12.47 2.59 -27.03
C ALA A 357 -13.54 1.58 -27.41
N THR A 358 -13.31 0.32 -27.12
CA THR A 358 -14.22 -0.80 -27.41
C THR A 358 -14.65 -1.53 -26.14
N GLY A 359 -15.68 -2.36 -26.23
CA GLY A 359 -16.16 -3.16 -25.10
C GLY A 359 -16.63 -2.32 -23.92
N ASP A 360 -16.23 -2.72 -22.72
CA ASP A 360 -16.64 -2.02 -21.49
C ASP A 360 -15.97 -0.66 -21.33
N LEU A 361 -14.79 -0.44 -21.91
CA LEU A 361 -14.11 0.86 -21.90
C LEU A 361 -14.88 1.92 -22.71
N ALA A 362 -15.57 1.53 -23.78
CA ALA A 362 -16.41 2.43 -24.59
C ALA A 362 -17.61 3.03 -23.81
N LYS A 363 -17.93 2.46 -22.64
CA LYS A 363 -18.99 2.95 -21.77
C LYS A 363 -18.52 4.02 -20.78
N LEU A 364 -17.21 4.28 -20.71
CA LEU A 364 -16.64 5.31 -19.86
C LEU A 364 -16.76 6.67 -20.55
N HIS A 365 -17.45 7.60 -19.87
CA HIS A 365 -17.72 8.92 -20.43
C HIS A 365 -16.73 9.97 -19.89
N PRO A 366 -16.37 10.98 -20.71
CA PRO A 366 -15.61 12.12 -20.22
C PRO A 366 -16.40 12.88 -19.13
N PHE A 367 -15.70 13.63 -18.33
CA PHE A 367 -16.34 14.67 -17.50
C PHE A 367 -16.85 15.80 -18.40
N ASP A 368 -17.93 16.48 -17.96
CA ASP A 368 -18.31 17.73 -18.60
C ASP A 368 -17.14 18.72 -18.50
N GLU A 369 -16.85 19.48 -19.56
CA GLU A 369 -15.65 20.36 -19.61
C GLU A 369 -15.59 21.38 -18.46
N GLU A 370 -16.74 22.01 -18.16
CA GLU A 370 -16.86 22.96 -17.05
C GLU A 370 -16.62 22.28 -15.69
N VAL A 371 -17.16 21.05 -15.52
CA VAL A 371 -16.99 20.25 -14.30
C VAL A 371 -15.52 19.88 -14.11
N LEU A 372 -14.82 19.46 -15.17
CA LEU A 372 -13.40 19.15 -15.09
C LEU A 372 -12.60 20.40 -14.79
N ALA A 373 -12.86 21.54 -15.46
CA ALA A 373 -12.18 22.79 -15.21
C ALA A 373 -12.27 23.20 -13.74
N ASP A 374 -13.47 23.17 -13.17
CA ASP A 374 -13.72 23.47 -11.75
C ASP A 374 -13.03 22.47 -10.82
N LEU A 375 -13.08 21.16 -11.15
CA LEU A 375 -12.40 20.10 -10.39
C LEU A 375 -10.89 20.35 -10.33
N LEU A 376 -10.28 20.72 -11.45
CA LEU A 376 -8.84 20.98 -11.54
C LEU A 376 -8.40 22.18 -10.67
N THR A 377 -9.30 23.15 -10.43
CA THR A 377 -9.00 24.28 -9.50
C THR A 377 -8.91 23.85 -8.04
N ILE A 378 -9.46 22.69 -7.68
CA ILE A 378 -9.39 22.15 -6.32
C ILE A 378 -7.99 21.64 -6.00
N PHE A 379 -7.26 21.15 -6.99
CA PHE A 379 -5.91 20.61 -6.79
C PHE A 379 -4.88 21.74 -6.67
N PRO A 380 -3.83 21.56 -5.84
CA PRO A 380 -2.78 22.55 -5.74
C PRO A 380 -2.05 22.68 -7.08
N THR A 381 -1.87 23.90 -7.54
CA THR A 381 -0.89 24.21 -8.57
C THR A 381 0.50 24.10 -7.97
N LYS A 382 1.33 23.22 -8.53
CA LYS A 382 2.74 23.11 -8.12
C LYS A 382 3.49 24.37 -8.53
#